data_5b2def6ce13b6e6fbda0a229a4682648
#
_entry.id   5b2def6ce13b6e6fbda0a229a4682648
#
_cell.length_a   1.000
_cell.length_b   1.000
_cell.length_c   1.000
_cell.angle_alpha   90.00
_cell.angle_beta   90.00
_cell.angle_gamma   90.00
#
_symmetry.space_group_name_H-M   'P 1'
#
loop_
_entity.id
_entity.type
_entity.pdbx_description
1 polymer ?
#
loop_
_entity_poly.entity_id
_entity_poly.type
_entity_poly.pdbx_seq_one_letter_code
_entity_poly.pdbx_strand_id
1 'polypeptide(L)'
;AGGNTSLEWAEKFSEVGTTVIDNSSAWRMDETKKLIIPEINGHLLTKSDKIIANPNCSTIQMLMVLSPIHKKYNIQRIVVSTYQSITGTGMKAVKQLENEYNDIEGEMAYNYRIHQNAIPHCDDFLENGYTKEEMKLVNETNKILDSNISITATAVRIPVMGGHSESVNITLENSFKIEDVIKELNYFQGVIVQNDNTKLEYPMPYFSRDKDEVFVGRIRKDYSCENSLNLWIVADNLRKG
;
A
#
# COMPACT_ATOMS: atom_id res chain seq x y z
N ALA A 1 18.45 0.29 -2.07
CA ALA A 1 19.21 -0.97 -2.07
C ALA A 1 18.22 -2.14 -2.03
N GLY A 2 18.54 -3.26 -2.66
CA GLY A 2 17.71 -4.47 -2.61
C GLY A 2 17.89 -5.23 -1.29
N GLY A 3 17.03 -6.23 -1.03
CA GLY A 3 17.03 -7.00 0.21
C GLY A 3 18.40 -7.63 0.56
N ASN A 4 19.10 -8.18 -0.42
CA ASN A 4 20.43 -8.77 -0.20
C ASN A 4 21.44 -7.74 0.30
N THR A 5 21.47 -6.54 -0.26
CA THR A 5 22.33 -5.45 0.22
C THR A 5 21.95 -5.03 1.64
N SER A 6 20.65 -4.98 1.94
CA SER A 6 20.18 -4.64 3.28
C SER A 6 20.61 -5.70 4.32
N LEU A 7 20.42 -6.97 4.02
CA LEU A 7 20.89 -8.07 4.89
C LEU A 7 22.40 -8.06 5.13
N GLU A 8 23.18 -7.67 4.12
CA GLU A 8 24.63 -7.60 4.25
C GLU A 8 25.12 -6.41 5.11
N TRP A 9 24.45 -5.26 4.99
CA TRP A 9 24.97 -3.98 5.50
C TRP A 9 24.22 -3.40 6.68
N ALA A 10 22.91 -3.65 6.84
CA ALA A 10 22.12 -2.97 7.86
C ALA A 10 22.63 -3.23 9.28
N GLU A 11 23.02 -4.46 9.61
CA GLU A 11 23.56 -4.79 10.92
C GLU A 11 24.91 -4.13 11.16
N LYS A 12 25.82 -4.15 10.16
CA LYS A 12 27.12 -3.48 10.24
C LYS A 12 26.99 -1.98 10.53
N PHE A 13 26.04 -1.30 9.90
CA PHE A 13 25.74 0.10 10.19
C PHE A 13 25.17 0.29 11.59
N SER A 14 24.30 -0.62 12.02
CA SER A 14 23.70 -0.53 13.36
C SER A 14 24.72 -0.72 14.49
N GLU A 15 25.71 -1.60 14.30
CA GLU A 15 26.80 -1.86 15.25
C GLU A 15 27.67 -0.63 15.52
N VAL A 16 27.84 0.24 14.53
CA VAL A 16 28.58 1.53 14.69
C VAL A 16 27.66 2.67 15.12
N GLY A 17 26.43 2.38 15.57
CA GLY A 17 25.48 3.34 16.14
C GLY A 17 24.58 4.04 15.13
N THR A 18 24.73 3.79 13.82
CA THR A 18 23.88 4.37 12.76
C THR A 18 22.48 3.77 12.80
N THR A 19 21.44 4.61 12.67
CA THR A 19 20.07 4.13 12.47
C THR A 19 19.83 3.92 10.98
N VAL A 20 19.41 2.72 10.61
CA VAL A 20 19.09 2.29 9.25
C VAL A 20 17.59 2.32 9.07
N ILE A 21 17.10 3.02 8.06
CA ILE A 21 15.72 2.93 7.58
C ILE A 21 15.76 2.07 6.32
N ASP A 22 15.16 0.89 6.38
CA ASP A 22 15.20 -0.08 5.31
C ASP A 22 13.88 -0.14 4.54
N ASN A 23 13.93 0.18 3.26
CA ASN A 23 12.77 0.12 2.36
C ASN A 23 12.65 -1.22 1.61
N SER A 24 13.56 -2.17 1.85
CA SER A 24 13.43 -3.51 1.28
C SER A 24 12.47 -4.39 2.07
N SER A 25 12.20 -5.59 1.57
CA SER A 25 11.39 -6.56 2.31
C SER A 25 12.20 -7.37 3.34
N ALA A 26 13.52 -7.14 3.47
CA ALA A 26 14.42 -7.99 4.23
C ALA A 26 14.05 -8.10 5.72
N TRP A 27 13.67 -7.00 6.34
CA TRP A 27 13.43 -6.91 7.79
C TRP A 27 11.97 -6.79 8.18
N ARG A 28 11.05 -6.68 7.20
CA ARG A 28 9.64 -6.39 7.48
C ARG A 28 8.96 -7.42 8.37
N MET A 29 9.27 -8.71 8.16
CA MET A 29 8.68 -9.80 8.94
C MET A 29 9.61 -10.35 10.04
N ASP A 30 10.80 -9.76 10.24
CA ASP A 30 11.67 -10.07 11.38
C ASP A 30 10.99 -9.58 12.68
N GLU A 31 10.77 -10.48 13.63
CA GLU A 31 10.08 -10.21 14.90
C GLU A 31 10.84 -9.21 15.79
N THR A 32 12.17 -9.12 15.63
CA THR A 32 13.03 -8.22 16.39
C THR A 32 13.11 -6.82 15.82
N LYS A 33 12.61 -6.61 14.59
CA LYS A 33 12.63 -5.32 13.89
C LYS A 33 11.23 -4.76 13.78
N LYS A 34 11.10 -3.46 14.03
CA LYS A 34 9.82 -2.77 13.95
C LYS A 34 9.49 -2.40 12.52
N LEU A 35 8.27 -2.72 12.12
CA LEU A 35 7.69 -2.34 10.84
C LEU A 35 6.81 -1.10 11.07
N ILE A 36 7.25 0.06 10.56
CA ILE A 36 6.74 1.36 11.01
C ILE A 36 6.10 2.16 9.88
N ILE A 37 4.89 2.62 10.15
CA ILE A 37 4.25 3.76 9.49
C ILE A 37 4.20 4.88 10.53
N PRO A 38 4.92 5.99 10.37
CA PRO A 38 5.07 7.01 11.42
C PRO A 38 3.76 7.50 12.01
N GLU A 39 2.75 7.71 11.18
CA GLU A 39 1.44 8.23 11.59
C GLU A 39 0.57 7.20 12.35
N ILE A 40 0.90 5.91 12.25
CA ILE A 40 0.10 4.83 12.85
C ILE A 40 0.77 4.33 14.12
N ASN A 41 2.00 3.86 14.01
CA ASN A 41 2.72 3.17 15.08
C ASN A 41 4.13 3.74 15.34
N GLY A 42 4.44 4.96 14.86
CA GLY A 42 5.73 5.61 15.08
C GLY A 42 6.08 5.80 16.56
N HIS A 43 5.07 5.89 17.44
CA HIS A 43 5.25 6.00 18.90
C HIS A 43 5.90 4.75 19.54
N LEU A 44 5.93 3.61 18.82
CA LEU A 44 6.61 2.40 19.28
C LEU A 44 8.14 2.48 19.16
N LEU A 45 8.67 3.43 18.38
CA LEU A 45 10.11 3.58 18.19
C LEU A 45 10.80 4.09 19.46
N THR A 46 11.96 3.51 19.72
CA THR A 46 12.85 3.89 20.81
C THR A 46 14.25 4.20 20.27
N LYS A 47 15.12 4.81 21.07
CA LYS A 47 16.51 5.09 20.69
C LYS A 47 17.36 3.82 20.45
N SER A 48 16.91 2.67 20.94
CA SER A 48 17.57 1.39 20.74
C SER A 48 17.24 0.75 19.39
N ASP A 49 16.17 1.19 18.71
CA ASP A 49 15.81 0.68 17.39
C ASP A 49 16.77 1.22 16.33
N LYS A 50 17.68 0.37 15.88
CA LYS A 50 18.74 0.73 14.91
C LYS A 50 18.45 0.29 13.49
N ILE A 51 17.58 -0.69 13.30
CA ILE A 51 17.06 -1.09 12.00
C ILE A 51 15.54 -0.95 12.05
N ILE A 52 15.01 -0.06 11.23
CA ILE A 52 13.59 0.27 11.14
C ILE A 52 13.13 -0.15 9.75
N ALA A 53 12.20 -1.09 9.68
CA ALA A 53 11.65 -1.54 8.41
C ALA A 53 10.51 -0.61 7.96
N ASN A 54 10.57 -0.17 6.69
CA ASN A 54 9.51 0.55 6.02
C ASN A 54 8.61 -0.45 5.27
N PRO A 55 7.28 -0.38 5.43
CA PRO A 55 6.37 -1.33 4.79
C PRO A 55 6.32 -1.22 3.26
N ASN A 56 5.62 -2.15 2.64
CA ASN A 56 5.28 -2.09 1.22
C ASN A 56 4.41 -0.86 0.90
N CYS A 57 4.61 -0.26 -0.27
CA CYS A 57 3.92 0.96 -0.69
C CYS A 57 2.39 0.83 -0.67
N SER A 58 1.84 -0.30 -1.15
CA SER A 58 0.41 -0.55 -1.10
C SER A 58 -0.07 -0.76 0.34
N THR A 59 0.70 -1.46 1.17
CA THR A 59 0.37 -1.63 2.59
C THR A 59 0.29 -0.28 3.31
N ILE A 60 1.26 0.63 3.08
CA ILE A 60 1.27 1.94 3.74
C ILE A 60 0.02 2.73 3.39
N GLN A 61 -0.28 2.91 2.10
CA GLN A 61 -1.41 3.73 1.68
C GLN A 61 -2.76 3.15 2.14
N MET A 62 -2.92 1.82 2.11
CA MET A 62 -4.11 1.15 2.62
C MET A 62 -4.27 1.41 4.13
N LEU A 63 -3.22 1.21 4.91
CA LEU A 63 -3.28 1.33 6.36
C LEU A 63 -3.42 2.75 6.87
N MET A 64 -2.94 3.76 6.14
CA MET A 64 -3.22 5.16 6.45
C MET A 64 -4.73 5.44 6.53
N VAL A 65 -5.51 4.80 5.67
CA VAL A 65 -6.97 4.93 5.66
C VAL A 65 -7.63 3.94 6.63
N LEU A 66 -7.15 2.70 6.70
CA LEU A 66 -7.83 1.66 7.48
C LEU A 66 -7.54 1.71 8.98
N SER A 67 -6.39 2.21 9.42
CA SER A 67 -6.02 2.23 10.85
C SER A 67 -6.99 3.03 11.73
N PRO A 68 -7.41 4.26 11.39
CA PRO A 68 -8.40 4.98 12.18
C PRO A 68 -9.77 4.27 12.19
N ILE A 69 -10.16 3.63 11.09
CA ILE A 69 -11.39 2.85 11.01
C ILE A 69 -11.28 1.61 11.90
N HIS A 70 -10.15 0.88 11.81
CA HIS A 70 -9.92 -0.31 12.64
C HIS A 70 -9.95 0.00 14.13
N LYS A 71 -9.29 1.07 14.54
CA LYS A 71 -9.24 1.52 15.94
C LYS A 71 -10.65 1.77 16.52
N LYS A 72 -11.59 2.24 15.70
CA LYS A 72 -12.93 2.61 16.17
C LYS A 72 -13.97 1.51 15.97
N TYR A 73 -13.88 0.77 14.88
CA TYR A 73 -14.94 -0.14 14.45
C TYR A 73 -14.54 -1.62 14.38
N ASN A 74 -13.26 -1.92 14.58
CA ASN A 74 -12.68 -3.26 14.54
C ASN A 74 -12.91 -3.98 13.19
N ILE A 75 -11.96 -3.86 12.27
CA ILE A 75 -12.01 -4.53 10.97
C ILE A 75 -11.77 -6.03 11.17
N GLN A 76 -12.67 -6.86 10.65
CA GLN A 76 -12.58 -8.31 10.68
C GLN A 76 -12.08 -8.90 9.35
N ARG A 77 -12.41 -8.24 8.24
CA ARG A 77 -12.06 -8.73 6.90
C ARG A 77 -11.71 -7.58 5.96
N ILE A 78 -10.71 -7.82 5.11
CA ILE A 78 -10.31 -6.92 4.03
C ILE A 78 -10.26 -7.70 2.72
N VAL A 79 -10.89 -7.17 1.67
CA VAL A 79 -10.69 -7.58 0.29
C VAL A 79 -10.10 -6.39 -0.44
N VAL A 80 -8.93 -6.55 -1.02
CA VAL A 80 -8.24 -5.48 -1.74
C VAL A 80 -7.82 -5.91 -3.12
N SER A 81 -8.10 -5.06 -4.11
CA SER A 81 -7.48 -5.13 -5.43
C SER A 81 -6.67 -3.86 -5.65
N THR A 82 -5.38 -4.03 -5.93
CA THR A 82 -4.50 -2.89 -6.20
C THR A 82 -4.36 -2.66 -7.70
N TYR A 83 -4.29 -1.40 -8.09
CA TYR A 83 -4.01 -0.93 -9.45
C TYR A 83 -2.71 -0.13 -9.40
N GLN A 84 -1.60 -0.86 -9.56
CA GLN A 84 -0.28 -0.33 -9.27
C GLN A 84 0.38 0.31 -10.49
N SER A 85 0.92 1.50 -10.27
CA SER A 85 1.83 2.16 -11.21
C SER A 85 3.05 1.30 -11.52
N ILE A 86 3.55 1.39 -12.74
CA ILE A 86 4.79 0.73 -13.17
C ILE A 86 6.04 1.25 -12.46
N THR A 87 5.99 2.46 -11.88
CA THR A 87 7.12 3.04 -11.14
C THR A 87 7.53 2.20 -9.93
N GLY A 88 6.60 1.44 -9.34
CA GLY A 88 6.88 0.50 -8.25
C GLY A 88 7.79 -0.67 -8.65
N THR A 89 7.89 -1.00 -9.94
CA THR A 89 8.83 -2.02 -10.45
C THR A 89 10.22 -1.44 -10.72
N GLY A 90 10.31 -0.12 -10.91
CA GLY A 90 11.55 0.60 -11.17
C GLY A 90 11.77 0.99 -12.62
N MET A 91 12.94 1.56 -12.91
CA MET A 91 13.25 2.22 -14.17
C MET A 91 13.14 1.32 -15.42
N LYS A 92 13.40 0.02 -15.28
CA LYS A 92 13.28 -0.92 -16.39
C LYS A 92 11.84 -1.01 -16.92
N ALA A 93 10.85 -1.06 -16.03
CA ALA A 93 9.44 -1.07 -16.42
C ALA A 93 8.95 0.29 -16.95
N VAL A 94 9.47 1.39 -16.38
CA VAL A 94 9.21 2.73 -16.92
C VAL A 94 9.69 2.82 -18.36
N LYS A 95 10.92 2.36 -18.63
CA LYS A 95 11.50 2.37 -19.98
C LYS A 95 10.75 1.48 -20.95
N GLN A 96 10.28 0.29 -20.49
CA GLN A 96 9.42 -0.57 -21.30
C GLN A 96 8.15 0.17 -21.72
N LEU A 97 7.44 0.81 -20.79
CA LEU A 97 6.19 1.52 -21.11
C LEU A 97 6.44 2.71 -22.05
N GLU A 98 7.53 3.48 -21.86
CA GLU A 98 7.92 4.56 -22.76
C GLU A 98 8.20 4.07 -24.18
N ASN A 99 8.92 2.96 -24.31
CA ASN A 99 9.19 2.33 -25.60
C ASN A 99 7.88 1.86 -26.26
N GLU A 100 6.99 1.23 -25.50
CA GLU A 100 5.70 0.75 -25.99
C GLU A 100 4.76 1.90 -26.45
N TYR A 101 4.83 3.07 -25.81
CA TYR A 101 4.11 4.27 -26.26
C TYR A 101 4.61 4.82 -27.60
N ASN A 102 5.88 4.60 -27.91
CA ASN A 102 6.52 5.08 -29.12
C ASN A 102 6.71 3.98 -30.19
N ASP A 103 6.12 2.79 -29.99
CA ASP A 103 6.29 1.60 -30.83
C ASP A 103 7.77 1.23 -31.07
N ILE A 104 8.61 1.39 -30.04
CA ILE A 104 10.05 1.05 -30.05
C ILE A 104 10.22 -0.32 -29.38
N GLU A 105 10.91 -1.23 -30.04
CA GLU A 105 11.35 -2.47 -29.44
C GLU A 105 12.45 -2.21 -28.39
N GLY A 106 12.42 -2.91 -27.27
CA GLY A 106 13.38 -2.73 -26.19
C GLY A 106 13.35 -3.80 -25.14
N GLU A 107 14.17 -3.62 -24.12
CA GLU A 107 14.21 -4.54 -22.98
C GLU A 107 12.89 -4.52 -22.22
N MET A 108 12.36 -5.72 -21.90
CA MET A 108 11.11 -5.89 -21.18
C MET A 108 11.36 -6.24 -19.71
N ALA A 109 10.70 -5.52 -18.81
CA ALA A 109 10.62 -5.84 -17.38
C ALA A 109 9.51 -6.86 -17.10
N TYR A 110 8.46 -6.84 -17.91
CA TYR A 110 7.34 -7.78 -17.91
C TYR A 110 7.35 -8.60 -19.19
N ASN A 111 6.93 -9.85 -19.12
CA ASN A 111 6.81 -10.75 -20.28
C ASN A 111 5.70 -10.34 -21.26
N TYR A 112 4.86 -9.41 -20.86
CA TYR A 112 3.72 -8.92 -21.63
C TYR A 112 3.79 -7.42 -21.80
N ARG A 113 3.18 -6.92 -22.87
CA ARG A 113 3.00 -5.50 -23.11
C ARG A 113 2.26 -4.86 -21.93
N ILE A 114 2.79 -3.72 -21.43
CA ILE A 114 2.19 -2.94 -20.34
C ILE A 114 1.17 -1.96 -20.91
N HIS A 115 1.52 -1.29 -22.01
CA HIS A 115 0.65 -0.30 -22.66
C HIS A 115 -0.66 -0.93 -23.10
N GLN A 116 -1.79 -0.32 -22.74
CA GLN A 116 -3.16 -0.78 -23.01
C GLN A 116 -3.47 -2.17 -22.39
N ASN A 117 -2.87 -2.49 -21.26
CA ASN A 117 -3.05 -3.77 -20.60
C ASN A 117 -3.23 -3.62 -19.08
N ALA A 118 -3.75 -4.66 -18.44
CA ALA A 118 -3.78 -4.83 -16.99
C ALA A 118 -3.17 -6.20 -16.69
N ILE A 119 -2.05 -6.22 -15.97
CA ILE A 119 -1.28 -7.43 -15.70
C ILE A 119 -1.54 -7.84 -14.25
N PRO A 120 -2.32 -8.92 -13.97
CA PRO A 120 -2.63 -9.38 -12.61
C PRO A 120 -1.44 -10.16 -12.02
N HIS A 121 -0.28 -9.54 -12.01
CA HIS A 121 0.97 -10.16 -11.58
C HIS A 121 1.97 -9.09 -11.13
N CYS A 122 2.27 -9.08 -9.83
CA CYS A 122 3.30 -8.26 -9.22
C CYS A 122 4.15 -9.16 -8.31
N ASP A 123 5.48 -9.21 -8.53
CA ASP A 123 6.41 -10.09 -7.81
C ASP A 123 6.19 -11.59 -8.14
N ASP A 124 6.99 -12.50 -7.54
CA ASP A 124 6.93 -13.94 -7.83
C ASP A 124 5.68 -14.62 -7.27
N PHE A 125 5.19 -15.65 -7.95
CA PHE A 125 4.13 -16.51 -7.43
C PHE A 125 4.63 -17.45 -6.34
N LEU A 126 3.75 -17.72 -5.37
CA LEU A 126 3.91 -18.69 -4.31
C LEU A 126 3.09 -19.96 -4.60
N GLU A 127 3.38 -21.05 -3.89
CA GLU A 127 2.67 -22.33 -4.05
C GLU A 127 1.16 -22.25 -3.77
N ASN A 128 0.74 -21.29 -2.94
CA ASN A 128 -0.67 -21.06 -2.61
C ASN A 128 -1.45 -20.26 -3.68
N GLY A 129 -0.80 -19.93 -4.82
CA GLY A 129 -1.39 -19.18 -5.91
C GLY A 129 -1.40 -17.66 -5.75
N TYR A 130 -1.01 -17.13 -4.59
CA TYR A 130 -0.77 -15.71 -4.38
C TYR A 130 0.63 -15.31 -4.87
N THR A 131 0.82 -14.01 -5.12
CA THR A 131 2.16 -13.47 -5.32
C THR A 131 2.78 -13.01 -3.98
N LYS A 132 4.10 -12.87 -3.97
CA LYS A 132 4.79 -12.27 -2.80
C LYS A 132 4.25 -10.87 -2.48
N GLU A 133 3.90 -10.08 -3.50
CA GLU A 133 3.33 -8.74 -3.33
C GLU A 133 1.99 -8.78 -2.59
N GLU A 134 1.12 -9.71 -2.95
CA GLU A 134 -0.18 -9.91 -2.29
C GLU A 134 -0.02 -10.35 -0.84
N MET A 135 0.92 -11.25 -0.56
CA MET A 135 1.21 -11.71 0.80
C MET A 135 1.85 -10.63 1.68
N LYS A 136 2.54 -9.63 1.11
CA LYS A 136 2.98 -8.44 1.87
C LYS A 136 1.79 -7.69 2.44
N LEU A 137 0.74 -7.46 1.64
CA LEU A 137 -0.49 -6.81 2.11
C LEU A 137 -1.11 -7.57 3.30
N VAL A 138 -1.12 -8.90 3.25
CA VAL A 138 -1.67 -9.75 4.33
C VAL A 138 -0.81 -9.66 5.60
N ASN A 139 0.47 -9.98 5.46
CA ASN A 139 1.36 -10.18 6.61
C ASN A 139 1.73 -8.86 7.29
N GLU A 140 2.06 -7.84 6.49
CA GLU A 140 2.47 -6.53 7.00
C GLU A 140 1.29 -5.81 7.68
N THR A 141 0.06 -5.91 7.13
CA THR A 141 -1.12 -5.34 7.76
C THR A 141 -1.33 -5.90 9.16
N ASN A 142 -1.31 -7.22 9.31
CA ASN A 142 -1.51 -7.85 10.60
C ASN A 142 -0.40 -7.52 11.59
N LYS A 143 0.87 -7.42 11.13
CA LYS A 143 1.99 -7.01 11.97
C LYS A 143 1.87 -5.55 12.45
N ILE A 144 1.50 -4.62 11.55
CA ILE A 144 1.43 -3.19 11.87
C ILE A 144 0.27 -2.89 12.81
N LEU A 145 -0.88 -3.54 12.61
CA LEU A 145 -2.09 -3.33 13.41
C LEU A 145 -2.16 -4.23 14.64
N ASP A 146 -1.18 -5.12 14.85
CA ASP A 146 -1.18 -6.12 15.92
C ASP A 146 -2.51 -6.90 15.96
N SER A 147 -2.88 -7.50 14.83
CA SER A 147 -4.22 -8.06 14.59
C SER A 147 -4.16 -9.41 13.84
N ASN A 148 -5.33 -10.05 13.73
CA ASN A 148 -5.55 -11.27 12.95
C ASN A 148 -6.69 -11.05 11.95
N ILE A 149 -6.65 -9.95 11.21
CA ILE A 149 -7.65 -9.62 10.20
C ILE A 149 -7.57 -10.63 9.05
N SER A 150 -8.72 -11.11 8.59
CA SER A 150 -8.81 -11.96 7.39
C SER A 150 -8.64 -11.10 6.14
N ILE A 151 -7.56 -11.31 5.38
CA ILE A 151 -7.21 -10.46 4.22
C ILE A 151 -7.03 -11.31 2.99
N THR A 152 -7.60 -10.87 1.87
CA THR A 152 -7.28 -11.37 0.53
C THR A 152 -6.96 -10.21 -0.39
N ALA A 153 -5.93 -10.39 -1.22
CA ALA A 153 -5.42 -9.35 -2.10
C ALA A 153 -5.25 -9.86 -3.54
N THR A 154 -5.47 -8.97 -4.50
CA THR A 154 -5.09 -9.18 -5.91
C THR A 154 -4.28 -7.97 -6.37
N ALA A 155 -3.04 -8.18 -6.77
CA ALA A 155 -2.16 -7.11 -7.20
C ALA A 155 -2.11 -7.02 -8.72
N VAL A 156 -2.52 -5.89 -9.28
CA VAL A 156 -2.59 -5.65 -10.73
C VAL A 156 -1.67 -4.51 -11.12
N ARG A 157 -0.83 -4.73 -12.12
CA ARG A 157 -0.01 -3.69 -12.74
C ARG A 157 -0.78 -3.04 -13.89
N ILE A 158 -0.81 -1.72 -13.90
CA ILE A 158 -1.50 -0.92 -14.94
C ILE A 158 -0.54 0.10 -15.57
N PRO A 159 -0.80 0.58 -16.80
CA PRO A 159 0.07 1.50 -17.54
C PRO A 159 -0.05 2.94 -17.02
N VAL A 160 0.23 3.15 -15.74
CA VAL A 160 0.19 4.46 -15.07
C VAL A 160 1.57 4.82 -14.56
N MET A 161 1.97 6.07 -14.77
CA MET A 161 3.22 6.64 -14.30
C MET A 161 3.00 7.43 -13.01
N GLY A 162 3.35 6.83 -11.87
CA GLY A 162 3.20 7.42 -10.53
C GLY A 162 1.79 7.28 -9.95
N GLY A 163 1.74 6.91 -8.69
CA GLY A 163 0.53 6.68 -7.92
C GLY A 163 -0.05 5.28 -8.06
N HIS A 164 -0.30 4.65 -6.91
CA HIS A 164 -1.06 3.40 -6.82
C HIS A 164 -2.50 3.71 -6.42
N SER A 165 -3.43 2.92 -6.94
CA SER A 165 -4.83 2.95 -6.53
C SER A 165 -5.23 1.61 -5.95
N GLU A 166 -6.22 1.61 -5.04
CA GLU A 166 -6.71 0.40 -4.40
C GLU A 166 -8.23 0.45 -4.27
N SER A 167 -8.88 -0.60 -4.71
CA SER A 167 -10.28 -0.88 -4.41
C SER A 167 -10.33 -1.76 -3.18
N VAL A 168 -10.87 -1.23 -2.08
CA VAL A 168 -10.87 -1.89 -0.78
C VAL A 168 -12.31 -2.09 -0.32
N ASN A 169 -12.63 -3.31 0.06
CA ASN A 169 -13.86 -3.67 0.77
C ASN A 169 -13.49 -4.15 2.16
N ILE A 170 -14.13 -3.62 3.19
CA ILE A 170 -13.90 -4.03 4.58
C ILE A 170 -15.22 -4.41 5.27
N THR A 171 -15.13 -5.43 6.12
CA THR A 171 -16.21 -5.82 7.03
C THR A 171 -15.80 -5.45 8.45
N LEU A 172 -16.69 -4.78 9.17
CA LEU A 172 -16.48 -4.26 10.52
C LEU A 172 -17.24 -5.11 11.54
N GLU A 173 -16.69 -5.24 12.75
CA GLU A 173 -17.39 -5.86 13.87
C GLU A 173 -18.49 -4.96 14.40
N ASN A 174 -18.18 -3.68 14.60
CA ASN A 174 -19.10 -2.71 15.15
C ASN A 174 -19.89 -1.99 14.05
N SER A 175 -21.16 -1.71 14.34
CA SER A 175 -22.00 -0.93 13.42
C SER A 175 -21.46 0.48 13.21
N PHE A 176 -21.65 1.03 12.02
CA PHE A 176 -21.12 2.32 11.62
C PHE A 176 -22.12 3.15 10.82
N LYS A 177 -21.86 4.45 10.77
CA LYS A 177 -22.46 5.37 9.80
C LYS A 177 -21.37 5.90 8.87
N ILE A 178 -21.70 6.07 7.60
CA ILE A 178 -20.71 6.57 6.61
C ILE A 178 -20.20 7.96 7.00
N GLU A 179 -21.06 8.81 7.51
CA GLU A 179 -20.71 10.16 7.94
C GLU A 179 -19.68 10.16 9.08
N ASP A 180 -19.80 9.20 10.01
CA ASP A 180 -18.85 9.05 11.11
C ASP A 180 -17.50 8.51 10.62
N VAL A 181 -17.49 7.58 9.64
CA VAL A 181 -16.26 7.10 9.00
C VAL A 181 -15.55 8.26 8.28
N ILE A 182 -16.28 9.04 7.48
CA ILE A 182 -15.73 10.22 6.79
C ILE A 182 -15.15 11.21 7.79
N LYS A 183 -15.83 11.43 8.91
CA LYS A 183 -15.36 12.32 9.97
C LYS A 183 -14.03 11.84 10.57
N GLU A 184 -13.91 10.56 10.90
CA GLU A 184 -12.66 9.98 11.40
C GLU A 184 -11.50 10.16 10.41
N LEU A 185 -11.75 9.90 9.13
CA LEU A 185 -10.75 10.05 8.07
C LEU A 185 -10.30 11.50 7.88
N ASN A 186 -11.20 12.46 8.00
CA ASN A 186 -10.86 13.89 7.92
C ASN A 186 -10.01 14.39 9.09
N TYR A 187 -10.06 13.72 10.25
CA TYR A 187 -9.23 14.06 11.41
C TYR A 187 -7.87 13.34 11.41
N PHE A 188 -7.71 12.30 10.58
CA PHE A 188 -6.47 11.55 10.57
C PHE A 188 -5.39 12.25 9.75
N GLN A 189 -4.26 12.54 10.38
CA GLN A 189 -3.15 13.25 9.75
C GLN A 189 -2.61 12.48 8.53
N GLY A 190 -2.42 13.17 7.42
CA GLY A 190 -1.88 12.60 6.18
C GLY A 190 -2.92 11.91 5.30
N VAL A 191 -4.23 11.98 5.65
CA VAL A 191 -5.34 11.51 4.83
C VAL A 191 -6.17 12.67 4.33
N ILE A 192 -6.53 12.67 3.05
CA ILE A 192 -7.44 13.64 2.42
C ILE A 192 -8.65 12.91 1.86
N VAL A 193 -9.84 13.31 2.29
CA VAL A 193 -11.09 12.76 1.77
C VAL A 193 -11.55 13.55 0.54
N GLN A 194 -11.71 12.86 -0.59
CA GLN A 194 -12.28 13.37 -1.84
C GLN A 194 -13.49 12.52 -2.20
N ASN A 195 -14.67 12.87 -1.72
CA ASN A 195 -15.87 12.02 -1.79
C ASN A 195 -17.16 12.79 -2.11
N ASP A 196 -17.15 13.68 -3.09
CA ASP A 196 -18.32 14.37 -3.56
C ASP A 196 -18.76 13.86 -4.95
N ASN A 197 -19.72 12.93 -4.96
CA ASN A 197 -20.23 12.35 -6.20
C ASN A 197 -20.97 13.37 -7.09
N THR A 198 -21.50 14.45 -6.51
CA THR A 198 -22.23 15.47 -7.27
C THR A 198 -21.30 16.35 -8.09
N LYS A 199 -20.06 16.51 -7.61
CA LYS A 199 -18.98 17.23 -8.30
C LYS A 199 -18.03 16.31 -9.05
N LEU A 200 -18.29 14.99 -9.08
CA LEU A 200 -17.39 13.96 -9.62
C LEU A 200 -16.00 14.01 -8.96
N GLU A 201 -15.98 14.33 -7.67
CA GLU A 201 -14.74 14.46 -6.90
C GLU A 201 -14.37 13.11 -6.26
N TYR A 202 -13.30 12.51 -6.76
CA TYR A 202 -12.71 11.26 -6.28
C TYR A 202 -11.22 11.23 -6.60
N PRO A 203 -10.40 10.52 -5.80
CA PRO A 203 -8.96 10.50 -6.02
C PRO A 203 -8.57 9.71 -7.26
N MET A 204 -7.54 10.21 -7.96
CA MET A 204 -6.96 9.59 -9.14
C MET A 204 -5.42 9.68 -9.10
N PRO A 205 -4.66 8.69 -9.63
CA PRO A 205 -3.21 8.69 -9.62
C PRO A 205 -2.59 9.96 -10.20
N TYR A 206 -3.15 10.46 -11.29
CA TYR A 206 -2.65 11.67 -11.96
C TYR A 206 -2.58 12.91 -11.05
N PHE A 207 -3.51 13.04 -10.10
CA PHE A 207 -3.59 14.18 -9.18
C PHE A 207 -2.92 13.92 -7.82
N SER A 208 -2.57 12.67 -7.51
CA SER A 208 -1.85 12.31 -6.27
C SER A 208 -0.33 12.34 -6.42
N ARG A 209 0.18 12.47 -7.63
CA ARG A 209 1.63 12.54 -7.90
C ARG A 209 2.27 13.71 -7.16
N ASP A 210 3.47 13.48 -6.66
CA ASP A 210 4.31 14.43 -5.93
C ASP A 210 3.68 14.96 -4.61
N LYS A 211 2.64 14.26 -4.09
CA LYS A 211 2.01 14.57 -2.82
C LYS A 211 2.34 13.53 -1.75
N ASP A 212 2.45 13.99 -0.51
CA ASP A 212 2.77 13.14 0.63
C ASP A 212 1.55 12.51 1.28
N GLU A 213 0.34 13.01 0.98
CA GLU A 213 -0.91 12.57 1.54
C GLU A 213 -1.45 11.33 0.82
N VAL A 214 -2.25 10.58 1.55
CA VAL A 214 -3.08 9.49 1.01
C VAL A 214 -4.49 10.02 0.79
N PHE A 215 -5.02 9.82 -0.40
CA PHE A 215 -6.35 10.27 -0.79
C PHE A 215 -7.34 9.11 -0.73
N VAL A 216 -8.53 9.37 -0.19
CA VAL A 216 -9.60 8.38 -0.12
C VAL A 216 -10.92 8.97 -0.61
N GLY A 217 -11.65 8.18 -1.38
CA GLY A 217 -12.97 8.55 -1.88
C GLY A 217 -13.80 7.34 -2.22
N ARG A 218 -14.93 7.54 -2.90
CA ARG A 218 -15.87 6.48 -3.23
C ARG A 218 -16.31 5.68 -2.00
N ILE A 219 -16.36 6.35 -0.84
CA ILE A 219 -16.74 5.78 0.44
C ILE A 219 -18.25 5.52 0.42
N ARG A 220 -18.65 4.26 0.54
CA ARG A 220 -20.04 3.84 0.44
C ARG A 220 -20.30 2.53 1.13
N LYS A 221 -21.53 2.31 1.62
CA LYS A 221 -21.96 1.01 2.14
C LYS A 221 -21.85 -0.08 1.08
N ASP A 222 -21.49 -1.26 1.50
CA ASP A 222 -21.67 -2.48 0.73
C ASP A 222 -23.05 -3.06 1.03
N TYR A 223 -23.95 -3.07 0.04
CA TYR A 223 -25.29 -3.62 0.20
C TYR A 223 -25.35 -5.15 0.06
N SER A 224 -24.24 -5.79 -0.32
CA SER A 224 -24.14 -7.25 -0.47
C SER A 224 -23.67 -7.96 0.79
N CYS A 225 -23.07 -7.21 1.73
CA CYS A 225 -22.52 -7.75 2.97
C CYS A 225 -22.81 -6.80 4.13
N GLU A 226 -23.39 -7.34 5.22
CA GLU A 226 -23.71 -6.56 6.40
C GLU A 226 -22.45 -5.99 7.04
N ASN A 227 -22.58 -4.84 7.69
CA ASN A 227 -21.46 -4.11 8.32
C ASN A 227 -20.23 -3.90 7.44
N SER A 228 -20.42 -3.78 6.13
CA SER A 228 -19.33 -3.64 5.19
C SER A 228 -19.41 -2.33 4.41
N LEU A 229 -18.24 -1.84 3.99
CA LEU A 229 -18.12 -0.65 3.14
C LEU A 229 -17.01 -0.78 2.12
N ASN A 230 -17.14 -0.01 1.07
CA ASN A 230 -16.17 0.08 -0.01
C ASN A 230 -15.47 1.44 0.01
N LEU A 231 -14.18 1.43 -0.32
CA LEU A 231 -13.29 2.57 -0.36
C LEU A 231 -12.47 2.55 -1.65
N TRP A 232 -12.08 3.71 -2.12
CA TRP A 232 -11.09 3.88 -3.18
C TRP A 232 -9.96 4.74 -2.65
N ILE A 233 -8.75 4.19 -2.61
CA ILE A 233 -7.56 4.80 -2.00
C ILE A 233 -6.52 5.04 -3.07
N VAL A 234 -5.89 6.20 -3.05
CA VAL A 234 -4.83 6.58 -3.99
C VAL A 234 -3.72 7.32 -3.28
N ALA A 235 -2.48 6.99 -3.58
CA ALA A 235 -1.30 7.73 -3.11
C ALA A 235 -0.15 7.69 -4.11
N ASP A 236 0.77 8.63 -4.02
CA ASP A 236 2.05 8.55 -4.72
C ASP A 236 2.91 7.45 -4.08
N ASN A 237 3.16 6.38 -4.83
CA ASN A 237 3.86 5.20 -4.32
C ASN A 237 5.35 5.38 -4.09
N LEU A 238 5.95 6.47 -4.56
CA LEU A 238 7.36 6.79 -4.32
C LEU A 238 7.54 7.73 -3.12
N ARG A 239 6.54 8.55 -2.83
CA ARG A 239 6.57 9.48 -1.69
C ARG A 239 6.00 8.86 -0.42
N LYS A 240 4.99 8.02 -0.55
CA LYS A 240 4.33 7.35 0.59
C LYS A 240 4.72 5.87 0.73
N GLY A 241 5.59 5.36 -0.13
CA GLY A 241 6.00 3.95 -0.14
C GLY A 241 7.46 3.67 0.17
#